data_8636b3e98cdcf40b591cac5d086ef180
#
_entry.id   8636b3e98cdcf40b591cac5d086ef180
#
_cell.length_a   1.000
_cell.length_b   1.000
_cell.length_c   1.000
_cell.angle_alpha   90.00
_cell.angle_beta   90.00
_cell.angle_gamma   90.00
#
_symmetry.space_group_name_H-M   'P 1'
#
loop_
_entity.id
_entity.type
_entity.pdbx_description
1 polymer ?
#
loop_
_entity_poly.entity_id
_entity_poly.type
_entity_poly.pdbx_seq_one_letter_code
_entity_poly.pdbx_strand_id
1 'polypeptide(L)'
;CLLKKYMTPFNVLSIDIDWCQSHFHLNKLNRLFYDKIGKAKKIVFAKHHHQIIPEVVNENNIILHNIDHHHDIQYEEWQIPDIENGKATHGCWVGNLMDFNKIKEYYWYNNLDSNMNFTDYVSRFVVTTNLPFFIEEELSKAEEIESYDLIFVCHSPDYLADNWQWGVL
;
A
#
# COMPACT_ATOMS: atom_id res chain seq x y z
N CYS A 1 -25.71 12.39 24.50
CA CYS A 1 -25.70 11.78 23.18
C CYS A 1 -24.45 12.26 22.44
N LEU A 2 -23.33 11.53 22.57
CA LEU A 2 -22.09 11.82 21.82
C LEU A 2 -22.35 11.43 20.37
N LEU A 3 -22.54 12.42 19.53
CA LEU A 3 -22.45 12.28 18.08
C LEU A 3 -21.08 11.63 17.79
N LYS A 4 -21.03 10.33 17.47
CA LYS A 4 -19.90 9.73 16.79
C LYS A 4 -19.73 10.55 15.51
N LYS A 5 -18.78 11.49 15.51
CA LYS A 5 -18.34 12.19 14.34
C LYS A 5 -17.86 11.08 13.40
N TYR A 6 -18.64 10.77 12.38
CA TYR A 6 -18.20 9.86 11.32
C TYR A 6 -16.98 10.53 10.70
N MET A 7 -15.81 10.09 11.13
CA MET A 7 -14.58 10.56 10.52
C MET A 7 -14.57 10.04 9.09
N THR A 8 -14.52 10.95 8.14
CA THR A 8 -14.36 10.60 6.73
C THR A 8 -13.13 9.74 6.60
N PRO A 9 -13.20 8.65 5.82
CA PRO A 9 -12.01 7.84 5.55
C PRO A 9 -10.87 8.68 4.98
N PHE A 10 -9.65 8.34 5.34
CA PHE A 10 -8.44 8.89 4.73
C PHE A 10 -8.00 7.93 3.63
N ASN A 11 -8.22 8.32 2.38
CA ASN A 11 -7.95 7.48 1.22
C ASN A 11 -6.48 7.61 0.79
N VAL A 12 -5.77 6.50 0.78
CA VAL A 12 -4.35 6.41 0.39
C VAL A 12 -4.21 5.52 -0.84
N LEU A 13 -3.55 6.03 -1.87
CA LEU A 13 -3.03 5.26 -2.98
C LEU A 13 -1.52 5.15 -2.82
N SER A 14 -1.05 3.96 -2.52
CA SER A 14 0.37 3.62 -2.46
C SER A 14 0.74 2.84 -3.72
N ILE A 15 1.78 3.27 -4.38
CA ILE A 15 2.27 2.68 -5.63
C ILE A 15 3.73 2.32 -5.44
N ASP A 16 4.06 1.03 -5.54
CA ASP A 16 5.43 0.58 -5.71
C ASP A 16 5.69 0.27 -7.18
N ILE A 17 6.75 0.86 -7.73
CA ILE A 17 7.05 0.71 -9.16
C ILE A 17 7.53 -0.70 -9.50
N ASP A 18 7.99 -1.49 -8.55
CA ASP A 18 8.36 -2.89 -8.73
C ASP A 18 7.18 -3.79 -9.16
N TRP A 19 5.94 -3.31 -8.93
CA TRP A 19 4.72 -3.92 -9.49
C TRP A 19 4.76 -4.03 -11.02
N CYS A 20 5.49 -3.13 -11.67
CA CYS A 20 5.58 -3.08 -13.13
C CYS A 20 6.53 -4.14 -13.68
N GLN A 21 6.02 -5.30 -14.05
CA GLN A 21 6.78 -6.39 -14.68
C GLN A 21 6.70 -6.37 -16.21
N SER A 22 5.95 -5.42 -16.80
CA SER A 22 5.78 -5.29 -18.25
C SER A 22 5.37 -3.88 -18.66
N HIS A 23 5.52 -3.54 -19.92
CA HIS A 23 4.99 -2.29 -20.48
C HIS A 23 3.46 -2.19 -20.34
N PHE A 24 2.77 -3.31 -20.29
CA PHE A 24 1.33 -3.33 -20.06
C PHE A 24 0.98 -2.87 -18.64
N HIS A 25 1.69 -3.37 -17.62
CA HIS A 25 1.54 -2.93 -16.24
C HIS A 25 1.87 -1.44 -16.10
N LEU A 26 2.97 -1.00 -16.69
CA LEU A 26 3.37 0.42 -16.68
C LEU A 26 2.30 1.32 -17.28
N ASN A 27 1.69 0.92 -18.42
CA ASN A 27 0.62 1.70 -19.05
C ASN A 27 -0.64 1.76 -18.17
N LYS A 28 -1.02 0.64 -17.52
CA LYS A 28 -2.15 0.64 -16.57
C LYS A 28 -1.88 1.60 -15.41
N LEU A 29 -0.69 1.52 -14.83
CA LEU A 29 -0.30 2.35 -13.70
C LEU A 29 -0.25 3.83 -14.06
N ASN A 30 0.36 4.18 -15.18
CA ASN A 30 0.42 5.56 -15.69
C ASN A 30 -0.99 6.12 -15.90
N ARG A 31 -1.90 5.34 -16.51
CA ARG A 31 -3.27 5.78 -16.72
C ARG A 31 -3.96 6.11 -15.41
N LEU A 32 -3.88 5.23 -14.40
CA LEU A 32 -4.43 5.47 -13.08
C LEU A 32 -3.80 6.71 -12.45
N PHE A 33 -2.48 6.80 -12.44
CA PHE A 33 -1.75 7.92 -11.84
C PHE A 33 -2.17 9.26 -12.46
N TYR A 34 -2.18 9.37 -13.79
CA TYR A 34 -2.57 10.60 -14.47
C TYR A 34 -4.04 10.99 -14.24
N ASP A 35 -4.96 10.02 -14.06
CA ASP A 35 -6.35 10.30 -13.71
C ASP A 35 -6.48 10.86 -12.27
N LYS A 36 -5.62 10.42 -11.36
CA LYS A 36 -5.73 10.74 -9.93
C LYS A 36 -4.86 11.91 -9.47
N ILE A 37 -3.72 12.17 -10.14
CA ILE A 37 -2.74 13.16 -9.69
C ILE A 37 -3.32 14.58 -9.54
N GLY A 38 -4.18 14.99 -10.47
CA GLY A 38 -4.81 16.32 -10.45
C GLY A 38 -5.88 16.51 -9.38
N LYS A 39 -6.30 15.43 -8.72
CA LYS A 39 -7.39 15.41 -7.71
C LYS A 39 -6.86 15.07 -6.31
N ALA A 40 -5.62 14.64 -6.19
CA ALA A 40 -5.03 14.28 -4.91
C ALA A 40 -4.73 15.51 -4.05
N LYS A 41 -4.93 15.39 -2.72
CA LYS A 41 -4.57 16.48 -1.79
C LYS A 41 -3.07 16.58 -1.57
N LYS A 42 -2.36 15.45 -1.58
CA LYS A 42 -0.92 15.37 -1.41
C LYS A 42 -0.33 14.26 -2.28
N ILE A 43 0.86 14.51 -2.83
CA ILE A 43 1.62 13.52 -3.58
C ILE A 43 3.03 13.50 -3.01
N VAL A 44 3.54 12.30 -2.75
CA VAL A 44 4.89 12.08 -2.20
C VAL A 44 5.61 11.05 -3.06
N PHE A 45 6.84 11.35 -3.43
CA PHE A 45 7.74 10.41 -4.08
C PHE A 45 8.83 10.00 -3.09
N ALA A 46 9.12 8.72 -3.01
CA ALA A 46 10.06 8.17 -2.07
C ALA A 46 10.92 7.06 -2.67
N LYS A 47 12.05 6.78 -2.03
CA LYS A 47 12.94 5.70 -2.43
C LYS A 47 12.49 4.35 -1.88
N HIS A 48 11.99 4.32 -0.64
CA HIS A 48 11.60 3.11 0.07
C HIS A 48 10.18 3.21 0.61
N HIS A 49 9.44 2.11 0.57
CA HIS A 49 8.01 2.06 0.85
C HIS A 49 7.67 2.48 2.30
N HIS A 50 8.46 2.08 3.30
CA HIS A 50 8.22 2.47 4.70
C HIS A 50 8.31 3.99 4.95
N GLN A 51 8.83 4.77 3.99
CA GLN A 51 8.84 6.24 4.09
C GLN A 51 7.44 6.87 3.98
N ILE A 52 6.41 6.07 3.72
CA ILE A 52 5.00 6.49 3.82
C ILE A 52 4.59 6.75 5.29
N ILE A 53 5.21 6.11 6.26
CA ILE A 53 4.79 6.15 7.67
C ILE A 53 4.65 7.58 8.21
N PRO A 54 5.63 8.50 8.06
CA PRO A 54 5.48 9.88 8.53
C PRO A 54 4.26 10.60 7.96
N GLU A 55 3.80 10.17 6.78
CA GLU A 55 2.68 10.79 6.07
C GLU A 55 1.31 10.36 6.62
N VAL A 56 1.25 9.17 7.23
CA VAL A 56 -0.01 8.53 7.63
C VAL A 56 -0.10 8.23 9.13
N VAL A 57 1.00 8.37 9.90
CA VAL A 57 1.05 7.99 11.32
C VAL A 57 0.01 8.72 12.20
N ASN A 58 -0.36 9.93 11.83
CA ASN A 58 -1.35 10.73 12.57
C ASN A 58 -2.79 10.49 12.08
N GLU A 59 -2.96 9.76 10.99
CA GLU A 59 -4.27 9.48 10.41
C GLU A 59 -4.91 8.24 11.05
N ASN A 60 -6.21 8.14 10.93
CA ASN A 60 -7.00 6.98 11.34
C ASN A 60 -8.10 6.73 10.30
N ASN A 61 -8.72 5.55 10.33
CA ASN A 61 -9.68 5.11 9.33
C ASN A 61 -9.11 5.14 7.90
N ILE A 62 -7.86 4.73 7.73
CA ILE A 62 -7.19 4.69 6.44
C ILE A 62 -7.85 3.60 5.58
N ILE A 63 -8.28 3.98 4.38
CA ILE A 63 -8.56 3.03 3.30
C ILE A 63 -7.33 3.03 2.41
N LEU A 64 -6.60 1.93 2.46
CA LEU A 64 -5.31 1.79 1.78
C LEU A 64 -5.45 0.96 0.51
N HIS A 65 -5.16 1.58 -0.62
CA HIS A 65 -4.98 0.92 -1.91
C HIS A 65 -3.48 0.81 -2.17
N ASN A 66 -2.93 -0.41 -2.08
CA ASN A 66 -1.50 -0.69 -2.27
C ASN A 66 -1.29 -1.45 -3.58
N ILE A 67 -0.75 -0.79 -4.57
CA ILE A 67 -0.34 -1.37 -5.86
C ILE A 67 1.12 -1.74 -5.72
N ASP A 68 1.38 -3.03 -5.52
CA ASP A 68 2.69 -3.52 -5.11
C ASP A 68 2.83 -5.00 -5.46
N HIS A 69 4.03 -5.42 -5.83
CA HIS A 69 4.38 -6.83 -5.96
C HIS A 69 4.29 -7.56 -4.61
N HIS A 70 4.42 -6.81 -3.51
CA HIS A 70 4.46 -7.29 -2.15
C HIS A 70 3.27 -6.78 -1.32
N HIS A 71 2.78 -7.56 -0.37
CA HIS A 71 1.67 -7.12 0.50
C HIS A 71 2.12 -6.27 1.71
N ASP A 72 3.39 -6.25 2.03
CA ASP A 72 4.04 -5.45 3.10
C ASP A 72 3.42 -5.56 4.50
N ILE A 73 2.72 -6.68 4.76
CA ILE A 73 2.15 -6.95 6.09
C ILE A 73 3.22 -7.58 6.99
N GLN A 74 3.76 -8.72 6.55
CA GLN A 74 4.81 -9.47 7.26
C GLN A 74 5.27 -10.65 6.39
N TYR A 75 6.57 -10.91 6.37
CA TYR A 75 7.18 -12.04 5.62
C TYR A 75 7.84 -13.06 6.51
N GLU A 76 8.42 -12.61 7.61
CA GLU A 76 9.23 -13.42 8.49
C GLU A 76 8.85 -13.23 9.95
N GLU A 77 8.99 -14.30 10.73
CA GLU A 77 8.62 -14.27 12.16
C GLU A 77 9.41 -13.23 12.95
N TRP A 78 10.65 -12.97 12.57
CA TRP A 78 11.50 -11.98 13.23
C TRP A 78 11.00 -10.52 13.07
N GLN A 79 10.08 -10.25 12.13
CA GLN A 79 9.49 -8.93 11.95
C GLN A 79 8.41 -8.62 13.01
N ILE A 80 7.87 -9.63 13.70
CA ILE A 80 6.82 -9.43 14.71
C ILE A 80 7.26 -8.44 15.80
N PRO A 81 8.43 -8.60 16.42
CA PRO A 81 8.89 -7.64 17.43
C PRO A 81 9.08 -6.22 16.88
N ASP A 82 9.50 -6.06 15.63
CA ASP A 82 9.61 -4.75 15.01
C ASP A 82 8.24 -4.10 14.84
N ILE A 83 7.24 -4.86 14.35
CA ILE A 83 5.85 -4.40 14.20
C ILE A 83 5.27 -3.98 15.55
N GLU A 84 5.36 -4.83 16.56
CA GLU A 84 4.84 -4.59 17.91
C GLU A 84 5.50 -3.39 18.62
N ASN A 85 6.76 -3.10 18.28
CA ASN A 85 7.50 -1.95 18.80
C ASN A 85 7.35 -0.69 17.93
N GLY A 86 6.48 -0.70 16.94
CA GLY A 86 6.21 0.44 16.08
C GLY A 86 7.29 0.73 15.04
N LYS A 87 8.19 -0.23 14.79
CA LYS A 87 9.24 -0.09 13.80
C LYS A 87 8.76 -0.63 12.46
N ALA A 88 8.61 0.24 11.49
CA ALA A 88 8.24 -0.12 10.13
C ALA A 88 9.47 -0.28 9.24
N THR A 89 9.50 -1.37 8.48
CA THR A 89 10.46 -1.61 7.39
C THR A 89 9.72 -1.67 6.06
N HIS A 90 10.44 -1.72 4.94
CA HIS A 90 9.84 -1.85 3.62
C HIS A 90 8.95 -3.09 3.46
N GLY A 91 9.19 -4.18 4.21
CA GLY A 91 8.39 -5.40 4.12
C GLY A 91 7.33 -5.57 5.22
N CYS A 92 7.14 -4.62 6.14
CA CYS A 92 6.16 -4.75 7.23
C CYS A 92 5.47 -3.44 7.64
N TRP A 93 5.56 -2.40 6.82
CA TRP A 93 4.96 -1.11 7.15
C TRP A 93 3.43 -1.16 7.21
N VAL A 94 2.79 -1.98 6.36
CA VAL A 94 1.34 -2.21 6.41
C VAL A 94 0.96 -2.93 7.70
N GLY A 95 1.69 -4.00 8.07
CA GLY A 95 1.47 -4.71 9.32
C GLY A 95 1.60 -3.80 10.54
N ASN A 96 2.56 -2.88 10.52
CA ASN A 96 2.71 -1.88 11.57
C ASN A 96 1.47 -0.98 11.70
N LEU A 97 0.94 -0.46 10.59
CA LEU A 97 -0.29 0.34 10.59
C LEU A 97 -1.52 -0.47 11.02
N MET A 98 -1.58 -1.77 10.70
CA MET A 98 -2.65 -2.66 11.16
C MET A 98 -2.59 -2.87 12.67
N ASP A 99 -1.41 -3.13 13.23
CA ASP A 99 -1.21 -3.34 14.66
C ASP A 99 -1.64 -2.11 15.48
N PHE A 100 -1.39 -0.91 14.97
CA PHE A 100 -1.85 0.35 15.57
C PHE A 100 -3.31 0.73 15.24
N ASN A 101 -4.08 -0.17 14.64
CA ASN A 101 -5.49 0.07 14.26
C ASN A 101 -5.69 1.34 13.41
N LYS A 102 -4.74 1.66 12.54
CA LYS A 102 -4.80 2.82 11.64
C LYS A 102 -5.61 2.54 10.39
N ILE A 103 -5.53 1.30 9.88
CA ILE A 103 -6.17 0.87 8.65
C ILE A 103 -7.60 0.40 8.95
N LYS A 104 -8.54 0.89 8.16
CA LYS A 104 -9.94 0.46 8.16
C LYS A 104 -10.20 -0.61 7.11
N GLU A 105 -9.61 -0.45 5.93
CA GLU A 105 -9.74 -1.37 4.80
C GLU A 105 -8.40 -1.41 4.06
N TYR A 106 -7.97 -2.60 3.63
CA TYR A 106 -6.74 -2.79 2.88
C TYR A 106 -7.00 -3.52 1.57
N TYR A 107 -6.68 -2.89 0.46
CA TYR A 107 -6.72 -3.45 -0.89
C TYR A 107 -5.29 -3.61 -1.39
N TRP A 108 -4.87 -4.85 -1.60
CA TRP A 108 -3.58 -5.17 -2.21
C TRP A 108 -3.80 -5.58 -3.65
N TYR A 109 -3.25 -4.81 -4.56
CA TYR A 109 -3.25 -5.07 -5.99
C TYR A 109 -1.96 -5.79 -6.35
N ASN A 110 -2.00 -7.12 -6.36
CA ASN A 110 -0.89 -7.92 -6.82
C ASN A 110 -0.86 -7.97 -8.37
N ASN A 111 0.24 -8.41 -8.94
CA ASN A 111 0.29 -8.82 -10.33
C ASN A 111 0.37 -10.35 -10.43
N LEU A 112 0.05 -10.91 -11.60
CA LEU A 112 0.04 -12.35 -11.83
C LEU A 112 1.42 -13.02 -11.64
N ASP A 113 2.49 -12.23 -11.71
CA ASP A 113 3.87 -12.69 -11.52
C ASP A 113 4.31 -12.59 -10.04
N SER A 114 3.43 -12.13 -9.16
CA SER A 114 3.69 -12.06 -7.73
C SER A 114 3.80 -13.48 -7.15
N ASN A 115 5.01 -13.85 -6.75
CA ASN A 115 5.29 -15.14 -6.11
C ASN A 115 4.97 -15.17 -4.61
N MET A 116 4.28 -14.14 -4.12
CA MET A 116 3.97 -14.01 -2.70
C MET A 116 2.82 -14.93 -2.33
N ASN A 117 3.17 -16.13 -1.87
CA ASN A 117 2.19 -16.99 -1.21
C ASN A 117 1.68 -16.30 0.05
N PHE A 118 0.37 -16.33 0.23
CA PHE A 118 -0.26 -15.95 1.48
C PHE A 118 0.28 -16.91 2.55
N THR A 119 1.24 -16.45 3.33
CA THR A 119 1.84 -17.26 4.40
C THR A 119 0.89 -17.31 5.60
N ASP A 120 1.05 -18.34 6.43
CA ASP A 120 0.29 -18.46 7.69
C ASP A 120 0.42 -17.22 8.59
N TYR A 121 1.50 -16.44 8.44
CA TYR A 121 1.73 -15.20 9.18
C TYR A 121 0.76 -14.09 8.78
N VAL A 122 0.53 -13.88 7.48
CA VAL A 122 -0.43 -12.86 6.99
C VAL A 122 -1.84 -13.23 7.41
N SER A 123 -2.23 -14.49 7.26
CA SER A 123 -3.55 -14.97 7.68
C SER A 123 -3.76 -14.76 9.19
N ARG A 124 -2.73 -14.99 10.01
CA ARG A 124 -2.77 -14.74 11.45
C ARG A 124 -3.02 -13.26 11.76
N PHE A 125 -2.33 -12.34 11.10
CA PHE A 125 -2.48 -10.90 11.33
C PHE A 125 -3.88 -10.43 10.92
N VAL A 126 -4.34 -10.78 9.73
CA VAL A 126 -5.66 -10.43 9.19
C VAL A 126 -6.78 -11.01 10.07
N VAL A 127 -6.66 -12.27 10.50
CA VAL A 127 -7.64 -12.91 11.39
C VAL A 127 -7.66 -12.25 12.78
N THR A 128 -6.51 -11.91 13.32
CA THR A 128 -6.41 -11.31 14.66
C THR A 128 -7.00 -9.89 14.69
N THR A 129 -6.78 -9.11 13.65
CA THR A 129 -7.27 -7.72 13.57
C THR A 129 -8.70 -7.62 13.06
N ASN A 130 -9.27 -8.71 12.49
CA ASN A 130 -10.58 -8.72 11.82
C ASN A 130 -10.72 -7.59 10.77
N LEU A 131 -9.62 -7.26 10.11
CA LEU A 131 -9.55 -6.19 9.13
C LEU A 131 -10.10 -6.66 7.78
N PRO A 132 -10.96 -5.89 7.10
CA PRO A 132 -11.29 -6.12 5.71
C PRO A 132 -10.02 -6.02 4.83
N PHE A 133 -9.58 -7.17 4.33
CA PHE A 133 -8.42 -7.31 3.47
C PHE A 133 -8.84 -7.95 2.15
N PHE A 134 -8.51 -7.30 1.05
CA PHE A 134 -8.88 -7.69 -0.29
C PHE A 134 -7.63 -7.86 -1.16
N ILE A 135 -7.59 -8.94 -1.91
CA ILE A 135 -6.57 -9.18 -2.94
C ILE A 135 -7.23 -8.93 -4.29
N GLU A 136 -6.69 -7.99 -5.05
CA GLU A 136 -7.25 -7.54 -6.31
C GLU A 136 -6.24 -7.76 -7.45
N GLU A 137 -6.67 -8.38 -8.53
CA GLU A 137 -5.84 -8.55 -9.73
C GLU A 137 -5.98 -7.35 -10.69
N GLU A 138 -7.05 -6.58 -10.55
CA GLU A 138 -7.34 -5.43 -11.41
C GLU A 138 -7.41 -4.13 -10.61
N LEU A 139 -7.02 -3.02 -11.23
CA LEU A 139 -7.00 -1.71 -10.58
C LEU A 139 -8.38 -1.04 -10.45
N SER A 140 -9.46 -1.73 -10.82
CA SER A 140 -10.81 -1.16 -10.90
C SER A 140 -11.25 -0.50 -9.60
N LYS A 141 -10.97 -1.10 -8.45
CA LYS A 141 -11.34 -0.50 -7.16
C LYS A 141 -10.57 0.79 -6.86
N ALA A 142 -9.30 0.86 -7.24
CA ALA A 142 -8.52 2.08 -7.14
C ALA A 142 -9.01 3.15 -8.14
N GLU A 143 -9.45 2.73 -9.33
CA GLU A 143 -10.02 3.62 -10.34
C GLU A 143 -11.35 4.23 -9.90
N GLU A 144 -12.20 3.50 -9.13
CA GLU A 144 -13.49 3.98 -8.61
C GLU A 144 -13.36 5.13 -7.60
N ILE A 145 -12.23 5.26 -6.90
CA ILE A 145 -12.01 6.35 -5.94
C ILE A 145 -11.85 7.67 -6.69
N GLU A 146 -12.72 8.63 -6.42
CA GLU A 146 -12.71 9.91 -7.11
C GLU A 146 -11.45 10.73 -6.82
N SER A 147 -11.04 10.78 -5.54
CA SER A 147 -9.84 11.50 -5.10
C SER A 147 -9.18 10.83 -3.92
N TYR A 148 -7.86 10.97 -3.83
CA TYR A 148 -7.05 10.47 -2.73
C TYR A 148 -6.58 11.62 -1.83
N ASP A 149 -6.52 11.36 -0.52
CA ASP A 149 -5.90 12.28 0.43
C ASP A 149 -4.38 12.26 0.28
N LEU A 150 -3.84 11.07 -0.01
CA LEU A 150 -2.40 10.87 -0.29
C LEU A 150 -2.22 9.92 -1.48
N ILE A 151 -1.41 10.33 -2.44
CA ILE A 151 -0.77 9.43 -3.42
C ILE A 151 0.70 9.33 -3.02
N PHE A 152 1.15 8.12 -2.74
CA PHE A 152 2.54 7.82 -2.39
C PHE A 152 3.14 6.93 -3.48
N VAL A 153 4.25 7.35 -4.06
CA VAL A 153 4.94 6.62 -5.12
C VAL A 153 6.32 6.21 -4.62
N CYS A 154 6.54 4.91 -4.53
CA CYS A 154 7.81 4.31 -4.14
C CYS A 154 8.57 3.83 -5.37
N HIS A 155 9.87 4.12 -5.43
CA HIS A 155 10.71 3.69 -6.54
C HIS A 155 11.28 2.28 -6.33
N SER A 156 11.46 1.83 -5.09
CA SER A 156 12.00 0.49 -4.70
C SER A 156 13.16 0.01 -5.59
N PRO A 157 14.27 0.76 -5.72
CA PRO A 157 15.31 0.48 -6.71
C PRO A 157 15.98 -0.88 -6.54
N ASP A 158 15.93 -1.45 -5.34
CA ASP A 158 16.57 -2.73 -5.02
C ASP A 158 15.81 -3.93 -5.60
N TYR A 159 14.56 -3.71 -6.06
CA TYR A 159 13.67 -4.74 -6.62
C TYR A 159 13.36 -4.55 -8.11
N LEU A 160 13.80 -3.44 -8.70
CA LEU A 160 13.64 -3.20 -10.13
C LEU A 160 14.71 -3.97 -10.92
N ALA A 161 14.30 -4.66 -11.98
CA ALA A 161 15.24 -5.21 -12.94
C ALA A 161 16.07 -4.08 -13.56
N ASP A 162 17.37 -4.33 -13.80
CA ASP A 162 18.32 -3.32 -14.29
C ASP A 162 17.87 -2.56 -15.54
N ASN A 163 17.08 -3.19 -16.40
CA ASN A 163 16.55 -2.60 -17.62
C ASN A 163 15.36 -1.63 -17.38
N TRP A 164 14.78 -1.58 -16.20
CA TRP A 164 13.66 -0.70 -15.84
C TRP A 164 14.08 0.57 -15.10
N GLN A 165 15.32 0.62 -14.60
CA GLN A 165 15.79 1.73 -13.77
C GLN A 165 15.83 3.10 -14.47
N TRP A 166 15.68 3.17 -15.80
CA TRP A 166 15.93 4.38 -16.59
C TRP A 166 14.72 4.92 -17.36
N GLY A 167 13.55 4.35 -17.20
CA GLY A 167 12.40 4.70 -18.05
C GLY A 167 11.10 5.01 -17.34
N VAL A 168 11.07 5.01 -16.04
CA VAL A 168 9.83 5.15 -15.27
C VAL A 168 9.79 6.52 -14.59
N LEU A 169 8.92 7.40 -15.11
CA LEU A 169 8.59 8.77 -14.70
C LEU A 169 9.56 9.83 -15.17
#